data_cf0dc379435068d4481c0f31182b333e
#
_entry.id   cf0dc379435068d4481c0f31182b333e
#
_cell.length_a   1.000
_cell.length_b   1.000
_cell.length_c   1.000
_cell.angle_alpha   90.00
_cell.angle_beta   90.00
_cell.angle_gamma   90.00
#
_symmetry.space_group_name_H-M   'P 1'
#
loop_
_entity.id
_entity.type
_entity.pdbx_description
1 polymer ?
#
loop_
_entity_poly.entity_id
_entity_poly.type
_entity_poly.pdbx_seq_one_letter_code
_entity_poly.pdbx_strand_id
1 'polypeptide(L)'
;MVRAIVLYDSEPDPGRYRQHIDEFGSKVSCSAFRHGKIFGSPFGEPKFRYYAEFEWEDMDAFKEGVKSEEFAASGKDAMAMGIPFTVHFAAVE
;
A
#
# COMPACT_ATOMS: atom_id res chain seq x y z
N MET A 1 -5.30 -2.09 16.28
CA MET A 1 -5.07 -1.46 14.96
C MET A 1 -4.95 -2.51 13.88
N VAL A 2 -5.42 -2.19 12.70
CA VAL A 2 -5.39 -3.12 11.56
C VAL A 2 -4.72 -2.40 10.39
N ARG A 3 -3.90 -3.12 9.63
CA ARG A 3 -3.16 -2.56 8.49
C ARG A 3 -3.39 -3.36 7.22
N ALA A 4 -3.42 -2.65 6.09
CA ALA A 4 -3.26 -3.24 4.76
C ALA A 4 -1.86 -2.86 4.28
N ILE A 5 -1.05 -3.86 4.01
CA ILE A 5 0.37 -3.67 3.65
C ILE A 5 0.54 -4.09 2.19
N VAL A 6 0.98 -3.16 1.36
CA VAL A 6 1.25 -3.39 -0.06
C VAL A 6 2.75 -3.45 -0.26
N LEU A 7 3.22 -4.53 -0.87
CA LEU A 7 4.65 -4.75 -1.12
C LEU A 7 4.88 -4.91 -2.62
N TYR A 8 5.74 -4.08 -3.20
CA TYR A 8 6.05 -4.09 -4.62
C TYR A 8 7.35 -4.83 -4.88
N ASP A 9 7.36 -5.71 -5.88
CA ASP A 9 8.51 -6.55 -6.22
C ASP A 9 9.69 -5.76 -6.78
N SER A 10 9.42 -4.64 -7.45
CA SER A 10 10.46 -3.83 -8.05
C SER A 10 10.18 -2.35 -7.86
N GLU A 11 11.18 -1.53 -8.17
CA GLU A 11 11.08 -0.08 -8.04
C GLU A 11 10.21 0.48 -9.16
N PRO A 12 9.11 1.18 -8.84
CA PRO A 12 8.27 1.80 -9.86
C PRO A 12 8.94 3.02 -10.46
N ASP A 13 8.48 3.43 -11.64
CA ASP A 13 8.87 4.72 -12.22
C ASP A 13 8.49 5.84 -11.23
N PRO A 14 9.43 6.72 -10.85
CA PRO A 14 9.16 7.72 -9.80
C PRO A 14 7.98 8.64 -10.09
N GLY A 15 7.84 9.11 -11.31
CA GLY A 15 6.74 10.00 -11.68
C GLY A 15 5.40 9.28 -11.66
N ARG A 16 5.36 8.06 -12.17
CA ARG A 16 4.14 7.25 -12.18
C ARG A 16 3.73 6.85 -10.76
N TYR A 17 4.71 6.50 -9.92
CA TYR A 17 4.45 6.16 -8.52
C TYR A 17 3.89 7.36 -7.76
N ARG A 18 4.47 8.55 -7.95
CA ARG A 18 3.99 9.78 -7.34
C ARG A 18 2.54 10.08 -7.74
N GLN A 19 2.23 9.89 -9.01
CA GLN A 19 0.86 10.03 -9.50
C GLN A 19 -0.09 9.08 -8.79
N HIS A 20 0.30 7.81 -8.64
CA HIS A 20 -0.49 6.80 -7.93
C HIS A 20 -0.76 7.22 -6.48
N ILE A 21 0.27 7.67 -5.77
CA ILE A 21 0.15 8.09 -4.38
C ILE A 21 -0.77 9.31 -4.26
N ASP A 22 -0.54 10.33 -5.08
CA ASP A 22 -1.26 11.60 -4.98
C ASP A 22 -2.74 11.47 -5.41
N GLU A 23 -3.01 10.72 -6.45
CA GLU A 23 -4.36 10.63 -7.03
C GLU A 23 -5.20 9.49 -6.43
N PHE A 24 -4.57 8.46 -5.90
CA PHE A 24 -5.29 7.27 -5.43
C PHE A 24 -4.97 6.90 -3.99
N GLY A 25 -3.72 6.62 -3.66
CA GLY A 25 -3.37 6.15 -2.32
C GLY A 25 -3.79 7.11 -1.22
N SER A 26 -3.50 8.39 -1.39
CA SER A 26 -3.82 9.42 -0.40
C SER A 26 -5.32 9.70 -0.23
N LYS A 27 -6.16 9.18 -1.14
CA LYS A 27 -7.61 9.40 -1.10
C LYS A 27 -8.35 8.35 -0.28
N VAL A 28 -7.69 7.28 0.10
CA VAL A 28 -8.30 6.23 0.91
C VAL A 28 -8.53 6.75 2.33
N SER A 29 -9.76 6.62 2.84
CA SER A 29 -10.08 7.02 4.20
C SER A 29 -9.51 6.00 5.18
N CYS A 30 -8.58 6.45 6.03
CA CYS A 30 -7.91 5.63 7.02
C CYS A 30 -7.30 6.52 8.10
N SER A 31 -6.84 5.92 9.20
CA SER A 31 -6.21 6.65 10.30
C SER A 31 -4.83 7.14 9.92
N ALA A 32 -4.09 6.37 9.12
CA ALA A 32 -2.76 6.74 8.66
C ALA A 32 -2.45 6.04 7.34
N PHE A 33 -1.72 6.73 6.49
CA PHE A 33 -1.22 6.20 5.23
C PHE A 33 0.26 6.50 5.15
N ARG A 34 1.07 5.46 4.91
CA ARG A 34 2.52 5.58 4.81
C ARG A 34 2.99 4.84 3.58
N HIS A 35 4.06 5.31 2.98
CA HIS A 35 4.68 4.63 1.84
C HIS A 35 6.16 4.99 1.79
N GLY A 36 6.93 4.16 1.12
CA GLY A 36 8.35 4.42 1.01
C GLY A 36 9.11 3.36 0.25
N LYS A 37 10.42 3.53 0.25
CA LYS A 37 11.36 2.62 -0.40
C LYS A 37 11.93 1.66 0.62
N ILE A 38 12.02 0.38 0.23
CA ILE A 38 12.71 -0.63 1.02
C ILE A 38 14.17 -0.61 0.56
N PHE A 39 15.08 -0.18 1.44
CA PHE A 39 16.46 0.07 1.05
C PHE A 39 17.42 -1.06 1.42
N GLY A 40 16.98 -2.04 2.20
CA GLY A 40 17.88 -3.12 2.61
C GLY A 40 17.20 -4.23 3.37
N SER A 41 17.96 -5.28 3.62
CA SER A 41 17.55 -6.45 4.39
C SER A 41 18.80 -6.99 5.11
N PRO A 42 18.66 -7.55 6.34
CA PRO A 42 19.82 -8.11 7.05
C PRO A 42 20.33 -9.42 6.43
N PHE A 43 19.56 -10.03 5.54
CA PHE A 43 19.90 -11.34 4.96
C PHE A 43 20.07 -11.28 3.43
N GLY A 44 20.71 -10.22 2.93
CA GLY A 44 21.00 -10.04 1.52
C GLY A 44 20.07 -9.03 0.85
N GLU A 45 19.81 -9.21 -0.45
CA GLU A 45 18.94 -8.30 -1.19
C GLU A 45 17.50 -8.42 -0.71
N PRO A 46 16.80 -7.29 -0.48
CA PRO A 46 15.40 -7.34 -0.09
C PRO A 46 14.54 -7.91 -1.22
N LYS A 47 13.58 -8.73 -0.86
CA LYS A 47 12.65 -9.32 -1.80
C LYS A 47 11.73 -8.29 -2.44
N PHE A 48 11.36 -7.27 -1.67
CA PHE A 48 10.47 -6.20 -2.11
C PHE A 48 11.22 -4.89 -2.13
N ARG A 49 10.82 -3.97 -3.00
CA ARG A 49 11.54 -2.72 -3.23
C ARG A 49 10.81 -1.47 -2.74
N TYR A 50 9.47 -1.50 -2.73
CA TYR A 50 8.65 -0.39 -2.23
C TYR A 50 7.50 -0.94 -1.40
N TYR A 51 6.97 -0.09 -0.53
CA TYR A 51 5.81 -0.45 0.27
C TYR A 51 4.83 0.72 0.38
N ALA A 52 3.56 0.38 0.62
CA ALA A 52 2.55 1.32 1.05
C ALA A 52 1.73 0.63 2.14
N GLU A 53 1.30 1.37 3.16
CA GLU A 53 0.44 0.79 4.18
C GLU A 53 -0.66 1.75 4.59
N PHE A 54 -1.86 1.19 4.75
CA PHE A 54 -3.02 1.87 5.27
C PHE A 54 -3.30 1.32 6.67
N GLU A 55 -3.67 2.19 7.59
CA GLU A 55 -3.93 1.80 8.97
C GLU A 55 -5.31 2.27 9.41
N TRP A 56 -6.04 1.42 10.09
CA TRP A 56 -7.35 1.72 10.67
C TRP A 56 -7.32 1.39 12.16
N GLU A 57 -8.13 2.11 12.96
CA GLU A 57 -8.13 1.96 14.41
C GLU A 57 -8.59 0.58 14.86
N ASP A 58 -9.60 0.02 14.19
CA ASP A 58 -10.20 -1.26 14.58
C ASP A 58 -10.68 -2.04 13.35
N MET A 59 -11.19 -3.23 13.60
CA MET A 59 -11.65 -4.12 12.55
C MET A 59 -12.85 -3.57 11.78
N ASP A 60 -13.75 -2.86 12.45
CA ASP A 60 -14.93 -2.30 11.79
C ASP A 60 -14.53 -1.19 10.81
N ALA A 61 -13.65 -0.29 11.23
CA ALA A 61 -13.11 0.76 10.36
C ALA A 61 -12.36 0.15 9.17
N PHE A 62 -11.57 -0.89 9.41
CA PHE A 62 -10.86 -1.62 8.35
C PHE A 62 -11.84 -2.20 7.31
N LYS A 63 -12.89 -2.89 7.77
CA LYS A 63 -13.88 -3.49 6.86
C LYS A 63 -14.55 -2.45 5.98
N GLU A 64 -14.89 -1.30 6.55
CA GLU A 64 -15.45 -0.19 5.78
C GLU A 64 -14.43 0.36 4.78
N GLY A 65 -13.19 0.54 5.23
CA GLY A 65 -12.13 1.12 4.40
C GLY A 65 -11.81 0.28 3.18
N VAL A 66 -11.67 -1.03 3.33
CA VAL A 66 -11.31 -1.91 2.20
C VAL A 66 -12.47 -2.15 1.24
N LYS A 67 -13.69 -1.83 1.63
CA LYS A 67 -14.87 -1.89 0.75
C LYS A 67 -15.11 -0.59 0.00
N SER A 68 -14.37 0.47 0.32
CA SER A 68 -14.59 1.78 -0.28
C SER A 68 -14.21 1.80 -1.76
N GLU A 69 -14.82 2.72 -2.50
CA GLU A 69 -14.49 2.95 -3.91
C GLU A 69 -13.05 3.44 -4.05
N GLU A 70 -12.59 4.24 -3.11
CA GLU A 70 -11.23 4.80 -3.10
C GLU A 70 -10.19 3.71 -2.94
N PHE A 71 -10.42 2.73 -2.06
CA PHE A 71 -9.50 1.60 -1.91
C PHE A 71 -9.48 0.74 -3.18
N ALA A 72 -10.66 0.47 -3.76
CA ALA A 72 -10.76 -0.27 -5.00
C ALA A 72 -10.05 0.45 -6.15
N ALA A 73 -10.23 1.76 -6.26
CA ALA A 73 -9.57 2.57 -7.28
C ALA A 73 -8.05 2.55 -7.13
N SER A 74 -7.56 2.62 -5.88
CA SER A 74 -6.13 2.54 -5.58
C SER A 74 -5.56 1.19 -6.01
N GLY A 75 -6.27 0.10 -5.74
CA GLY A 75 -5.87 -1.24 -6.17
C GLY A 75 -5.81 -1.39 -7.68
N LYS A 76 -6.81 -0.86 -8.38
CA LYS A 76 -6.85 -0.86 -9.84
C LYS A 76 -5.67 -0.09 -10.43
N ASP A 77 -5.37 1.07 -9.88
CA ASP A 77 -4.26 1.88 -10.38
C ASP A 77 -2.91 1.22 -10.09
N ALA A 78 -2.77 0.56 -8.94
CA ALA A 78 -1.58 -0.21 -8.62
C ALA A 78 -1.35 -1.31 -9.67
N MET A 79 -2.42 -2.01 -10.05
CA MET A 79 -2.35 -3.03 -11.11
C MET A 79 -1.96 -2.41 -12.45
N ALA A 80 -2.47 -1.23 -12.75
CA ALA A 80 -2.16 -0.53 -14.01
C ALA A 80 -0.70 -0.08 -14.12
N MET A 81 0.01 0.03 -13.00
CA MET A 81 1.44 0.34 -13.03
C MET A 81 2.29 -0.80 -13.61
N GLY A 82 1.74 -2.02 -13.69
CA GLY A 82 2.42 -3.15 -14.32
C GLY A 82 3.52 -3.79 -13.50
N ILE A 83 3.64 -3.45 -12.23
CA ILE A 83 4.64 -4.02 -11.32
C ILE A 83 3.94 -5.03 -10.41
N PRO A 84 4.45 -6.27 -10.33
CA PRO A 84 3.89 -7.26 -9.41
C PRO A 84 3.93 -6.75 -7.96
N PHE A 85 2.84 -6.96 -7.25
CA PHE A 85 2.76 -6.58 -5.84
C PHE A 85 1.88 -7.57 -5.09
N THR A 86 2.01 -7.57 -3.76
CA THR A 86 1.16 -8.35 -2.88
C THR A 86 0.51 -7.42 -1.87
N VAL A 87 -0.67 -7.82 -1.38
CA VAL A 87 -1.38 -7.08 -0.34
C VAL A 87 -1.63 -8.04 0.82
N HIS A 88 -1.33 -7.58 2.03
CA HIS A 88 -1.50 -8.37 3.25
C HIS A 88 -2.28 -7.57 4.27
N PHE A 89 -3.21 -8.21 4.93
CA PHE A 89 -3.94 -7.60 6.04
C PHE A 89 -3.36 -8.11 7.35
N ALA A 90 -3.04 -7.21 8.26
CA ALA A 90 -2.37 -7.56 9.51
C ALA A 90 -3.00 -6.83 10.69
N ALA A 91 -3.09 -7.53 11.82
CA ALA A 91 -3.46 -6.92 13.08
C ALA A 91 -2.19 -6.54 13.83
N VAL A 92 -2.17 -5.33 14.41
CA VAL A 92 -1.07 -4.88 15.26
C VAL A 92 -1.35 -5.37 16.67
N GLU A 93 -0.41 -6.08 17.24
CA GLU A 93 -0.52 -6.62 18.60
C GLU A 93 0.28 -5.84 19.62
#